data_6c85f2af7e14d867fceef7c52c31beff
#
_entry.id   6c85f2af7e14d867fceef7c52c31beff
#
_cell.length_a   1.000
_cell.length_b   1.000
_cell.length_c   1.000
_cell.angle_alpha   90.00
_cell.angle_beta   90.00
_cell.angle_gamma   90.00
#
_symmetry.space_group_name_H-M   'P 1'
#
loop_
_entity.id
_entity.type
_entity.pdbx_description
1 polymer ?
#
loop_
_entity_poly.entity_id
_entity_poly.type
_entity_poly.pdbx_seq_one_letter_code
_entity_poly.pdbx_strand_id
1 'polypeptide(L)'
;MIPEHLLDAACGLSGGGPAYVAMFIEAMADGGVKQGLPRATAYRLAAQTCLGTAKMILEKGSNPGELKDMVTSSGGTTIEGCEAL
;
A
#
# COMPACT_ATOMS: atom_id res chain seq x y z
N MET A 1 -10.17 19.12 16.52
CA MET A 1 -9.06 20.02 16.18
C MET A 1 -7.72 19.38 16.52
N ILE A 2 -6.75 19.45 15.62
CA ILE A 2 -5.42 18.86 15.84
C ILE A 2 -4.55 19.86 16.62
N PRO A 3 -3.91 19.45 17.72
CA PRO A 3 -2.97 20.32 18.42
C PRO A 3 -1.87 20.83 17.52
N GLU A 4 -1.38 22.04 17.80
CA GLU A 4 -0.39 22.71 16.92
C GLU A 4 0.85 21.86 16.66
N HIS A 5 1.37 21.17 17.68
CA HIS A 5 2.56 20.33 17.50
C HIS A 5 2.31 19.11 16.64
N LEU A 6 1.06 18.73 16.40
CA LEU A 6 0.70 17.63 15.50
C LEU A 6 0.37 18.12 14.11
N LEU A 7 0.14 19.42 13.91
CA LEU A 7 -0.12 19.98 12.58
C LEU A 7 1.08 19.81 11.66
N ASP A 8 2.29 19.99 12.16
CA ASP A 8 3.50 19.82 11.36
C ASP A 8 3.63 18.36 10.89
N ALA A 9 3.34 17.42 11.79
CA ALA A 9 3.36 16.00 11.44
C ALA A 9 2.27 15.66 10.42
N ALA A 10 1.07 16.23 10.59
CA ALA A 10 -0.03 16.01 9.65
C ALA A 10 0.27 16.61 8.29
N CYS A 11 0.85 17.81 8.24
CA CYS A 11 1.26 18.45 6.99
C CYS A 11 2.36 17.66 6.29
N GLY A 12 3.34 17.15 7.04
CA GLY A 12 4.38 16.31 6.48
C GLY A 12 3.82 15.04 5.87
N LEU A 13 2.88 14.40 6.56
CA LEU A 13 2.24 13.20 6.06
C LEU A 13 1.41 13.47 4.81
N SER A 14 0.59 14.52 4.83
CA SER A 14 -0.27 14.84 3.68
C SER A 14 0.50 15.47 2.51
N GLY A 15 1.60 16.18 2.78
CA GLY A 15 2.42 16.78 1.73
C GLY A 15 3.39 15.82 1.08
N GLY A 16 4.08 14.98 1.88
CA GLY A 16 5.05 14.01 1.39
C GLY A 16 4.48 12.64 1.12
N GLY A 17 3.35 12.28 1.78
CA GLY A 17 2.74 10.97 1.68
C GLY A 17 2.37 10.54 0.27
N PRO A 18 1.72 11.41 -0.55
CA PRO A 18 1.37 11.03 -1.91
C PRO A 18 2.56 10.62 -2.75
N ALA A 19 3.71 11.28 -2.57
CA ALA A 19 4.93 10.93 -3.30
C ALA A 19 5.43 9.54 -2.88
N TYR A 20 5.41 9.23 -1.58
CA TYR A 20 5.82 7.91 -1.08
C TYR A 20 4.88 6.83 -1.58
N VAL A 21 3.56 7.10 -1.60
CA VAL A 21 2.57 6.15 -2.11
C VAL A 21 2.80 5.90 -3.60
N ALA A 22 3.08 6.96 -4.36
CA ALA A 22 3.36 6.82 -5.79
C ALA A 22 4.61 5.98 -6.04
N MET A 23 5.67 6.19 -5.25
CA MET A 23 6.89 5.39 -5.33
C MET A 23 6.63 3.92 -5.00
N PHE A 24 5.81 3.67 -4.00
CA PHE A 24 5.44 2.31 -3.61
C PHE A 24 4.64 1.62 -4.72
N ILE A 25 3.69 2.33 -5.31
CA ILE A 25 2.90 1.80 -6.43
C ILE A 25 3.81 1.47 -7.61
N GLU A 26 4.78 2.36 -7.90
CA GLU A 26 5.74 2.12 -8.97
C GLU A 26 6.57 0.86 -8.71
N ALA A 27 7.04 0.69 -7.47
CA ALA A 27 7.81 -0.50 -7.11
C ALA A 27 6.98 -1.78 -7.26
N MET A 28 5.72 -1.76 -6.84
CA MET A 28 4.81 -2.88 -7.00
C MET A 28 4.58 -3.19 -8.49
N ALA A 29 4.38 -2.13 -9.28
CA ALA A 29 4.16 -2.29 -10.72
C ALA A 29 5.39 -2.88 -11.41
N ASP A 30 6.59 -2.45 -11.00
CA ASP A 30 7.85 -2.99 -11.54
C ASP A 30 7.94 -4.49 -11.28
N GLY A 31 7.53 -4.94 -10.08
CA GLY A 31 7.46 -6.36 -9.78
C GLY A 31 6.50 -7.10 -10.69
N GLY A 32 5.33 -6.51 -10.96
CA GLY A 32 4.35 -7.09 -11.87
C GLY A 32 4.88 -7.20 -13.30
N VAL A 33 5.57 -6.17 -13.77
CA VAL A 33 6.17 -6.19 -15.10
C VAL A 33 7.23 -7.28 -15.21
N LYS A 34 8.02 -7.48 -14.17
CA LYS A 34 8.99 -8.58 -14.13
C LYS A 34 8.33 -9.94 -14.27
N GLN A 35 7.11 -10.07 -13.76
CA GLN A 35 6.35 -11.32 -13.84
C GLN A 35 5.58 -11.46 -15.15
N GLY A 36 5.69 -10.49 -16.04
CA GLY A 36 5.10 -10.58 -17.37
C GLY A 36 3.88 -9.71 -17.62
N LEU A 37 3.48 -8.89 -16.67
CA LEU A 37 2.33 -7.98 -16.86
C LEU A 37 2.71 -6.79 -17.73
N PRO A 38 1.82 -6.34 -18.62
CA PRO A 38 2.01 -5.05 -19.31
C PRO A 38 2.09 -3.92 -18.29
N ARG A 39 2.89 -2.90 -18.56
CA ARG A 39 3.12 -1.78 -17.64
C ARG A 39 1.82 -1.11 -17.19
N ALA A 40 0.94 -0.80 -18.12
CA ALA A 40 -0.33 -0.13 -17.79
C ALA A 40 -1.20 -0.98 -16.86
N THR A 41 -1.24 -2.29 -17.10
CA THR A 41 -1.99 -3.22 -16.26
C THR A 41 -1.36 -3.30 -14.86
N ALA A 42 -0.03 -3.37 -14.81
CA ALA A 42 0.70 -3.43 -13.53
C ALA A 42 0.42 -2.19 -12.67
N TYR A 43 0.44 -1.00 -13.26
CA TYR A 43 0.11 0.23 -12.53
C TYR A 43 -1.32 0.22 -12.03
N ARG A 44 -2.26 -0.20 -12.85
CA ARG A 44 -3.68 -0.25 -12.45
C ARG A 44 -3.89 -1.21 -11.28
N LEU A 45 -3.32 -2.40 -11.35
CA LEU A 45 -3.46 -3.39 -10.29
C LEU A 45 -2.78 -2.94 -9.00
N ALA A 46 -1.60 -2.34 -9.11
CA ALA A 46 -0.90 -1.81 -7.94
C ALA A 46 -1.70 -0.69 -7.27
N ALA A 47 -2.21 0.25 -8.05
CA ALA A 47 -3.03 1.33 -7.53
C ALA A 47 -4.32 0.81 -6.89
N GLN A 48 -4.98 -0.15 -7.52
CA GLN A 48 -6.19 -0.75 -6.99
C GLN A 48 -5.93 -1.48 -5.67
N THR A 49 -4.80 -2.15 -5.56
CA THR A 49 -4.39 -2.84 -4.33
C THR A 49 -4.21 -1.84 -3.19
N CYS A 50 -3.55 -0.72 -3.47
CA CYS A 50 -3.35 0.33 -2.47
C CYS A 50 -4.69 0.95 -2.06
N LEU A 51 -5.57 1.20 -3.02
CA LEU A 51 -6.89 1.75 -2.73
C LEU A 51 -7.70 0.81 -1.85
N GLY A 52 -7.74 -0.47 -2.18
CA GLY A 52 -8.49 -1.46 -1.41
C GLY A 52 -7.97 -1.60 0.01
N THR A 53 -6.65 -1.65 0.17
CA THR A 53 -6.02 -1.75 1.48
C THR A 53 -6.31 -0.52 2.33
N ALA A 54 -6.15 0.67 1.75
CA ALA A 54 -6.42 1.92 2.45
C ALA A 54 -7.89 2.00 2.86
N LYS A 55 -8.80 1.58 1.99
CA LYS A 55 -10.23 1.57 2.26
C LYS A 55 -10.57 0.66 3.43
N MET A 56 -9.96 -0.53 3.48
CA MET A 56 -10.17 -1.45 4.59
C MET A 56 -9.73 -0.85 5.92
N ILE A 57 -8.59 -0.17 5.94
CA ILE A 57 -8.09 0.48 7.16
C ILE A 57 -9.06 1.55 7.62
N LEU A 58 -9.55 2.38 6.69
CA LEU A 58 -10.43 3.48 7.02
C LEU A 58 -11.82 3.02 7.45
N GLU A 59 -12.37 2.02 6.79
CA GLU A 59 -13.74 1.56 7.05
C GLU A 59 -13.83 0.61 8.23
N LYS A 60 -12.84 -0.28 8.38
CA LYS A 60 -12.91 -1.32 9.41
C LYS A 60 -12.07 -1.01 10.64
N GLY A 61 -11.26 0.04 10.60
CA GLY A 61 -10.39 0.40 11.70
C GLY A 61 -9.26 -0.57 11.95
N SER A 62 -9.00 -1.49 11.01
CA SER A 62 -7.90 -2.44 11.13
C SER A 62 -6.57 -1.72 10.94
N ASN A 63 -5.53 -2.17 11.64
CA ASN A 63 -4.21 -1.61 11.43
C ASN A 63 -3.48 -2.42 10.33
N PRO A 64 -2.43 -1.83 9.72
CA PRO A 64 -1.70 -2.52 8.65
C PRO A 64 -1.10 -3.87 9.05
N GLY A 65 -0.68 -4.00 10.31
CA GLY A 65 -0.14 -5.26 10.80
C GLY A 65 -1.19 -6.36 10.82
N GLU A 66 -2.41 -6.05 11.27
CA GLU A 66 -3.51 -7.01 11.28
C GLU A 66 -3.87 -7.45 9.86
N LEU A 67 -3.93 -6.52 8.92
CA LEU A 67 -4.22 -6.84 7.52
C LEU A 67 -3.15 -7.73 6.92
N LYS A 68 -1.89 -7.42 7.20
CA LYS A 68 -0.78 -8.23 6.73
C LYS A 68 -0.90 -9.68 7.25
N ASP A 69 -1.19 -9.82 8.54
CA ASP A 69 -1.32 -11.15 9.14
C ASP A 69 -2.48 -11.94 8.53
N MET A 70 -3.61 -11.28 8.29
CA MET A 70 -4.75 -11.92 7.64
C MET A 70 -4.41 -12.43 6.25
N VAL A 71 -3.72 -11.62 5.46
CA VAL A 71 -3.35 -11.96 4.09
C VAL A 71 -2.31 -13.08 4.07
N THR A 72 -1.27 -12.97 4.90
CA THR A 72 -0.20 -13.97 4.91
C THR A 72 -0.66 -15.32 5.46
N SER A 73 -1.63 -15.34 6.36
CA SER A 73 -2.14 -16.59 6.91
C SER A 73 -3.10 -17.32 5.97
N SER A 74 -3.56 -16.67 4.92
CA SER A 74 -4.54 -17.27 4.00
C SER A 74 -3.93 -18.07 2.85
N GLY A 75 -2.62 -18.02 2.62
CA GLY A 75 -1.99 -18.82 1.57
C GLY A 75 -0.51 -18.58 1.40
N GLY A 76 0.21 -19.60 0.94
CA GLY A 76 1.66 -19.58 0.77
C GLY A 76 2.15 -18.59 -0.28
N THR A 77 1.40 -18.44 -1.37
CA THR A 77 1.77 -17.50 -2.43
C THR A 77 1.80 -16.06 -1.92
N THR A 78 0.92 -15.75 -0.99
CA THR A 78 0.88 -14.43 -0.38
C THR A 78 2.12 -14.17 0.46
N ILE A 79 2.58 -15.18 1.20
CA ILE A 79 3.80 -15.08 1.99
C ILE A 79 5.00 -14.81 1.09
N GLU A 80 5.11 -15.52 -0.02
CA GLU A 80 6.17 -15.31 -1.00
C GLU A 80 6.13 -13.90 -1.57
N GLY A 81 4.94 -13.38 -1.87
CA GLY A 81 4.76 -12.03 -2.34
C GLY A 81 5.23 -10.99 -1.33
N CYS A 82 4.94 -11.21 -0.05
CA CYS A 82 5.40 -10.32 1.01
C CYS A 82 6.92 -10.32 1.13
N GLU A 83 7.57 -11.47 0.97
CA GLU A 83 9.02 -11.56 1.01
C GLU A 83 9.68 -10.88 -0.17
N ALA A 84 9.03 -10.89 -1.33
CA ALA A 84 9.54 -10.25 -2.54
C ALA A 84 9.49 -8.72 -2.46
N LEU A 85 8.64 -8.18 -1.61
CA LEU A 85 8.54 -6.74 -1.42
C LEU A 85 9.60 -6.24 -0.45
#